data_fa36a0d29a46c1131a5872e0157a2d0f
#
_entry.id   fa36a0d29a46c1131a5872e0157a2d0f
#
_cell.length_a   1.000
_cell.length_b   1.000
_cell.length_c   1.000
_cell.angle_alpha   90.00
_cell.angle_beta   90.00
_cell.angle_gamma   90.00
#
_symmetry.space_group_name_H-M   'P 1'
#
loop_
_entity.id
_entity.type
_entity.pdbx_description
1 polymer ?
#
loop_
_entity_poly.entity_id
_entity_poly.type
_entity_poly.pdbx_seq_one_letter_code
_entity_poly.pdbx_strand_id
1 'polypeptide(L)'
;MSDLPRKAVTRTAKLAALPLGFAGRATWGLGKRIVGESAEIVGRELQQRTAEQLFKVLGELKGGAMKFGQALSVFESALPEEIAGPYRAALTKLQEAAPPMPTRTVHAVLQERLGPDWRDLFEEFEDKPAAAASIGQVHRAVWHDGREVAVKVQYPGAGEALLSDLGQLSRFARLLGPLIPGMDIKPLIAELRDRVSEELDYGLEAQAQSAHAEEFADDPDVVVPAVVHQCEQVLVTEWIDGIPLSEVIADGTQEQRDRAGQLLARFLFSGPARTGLLHADPHPGNFRLLPGGPDGPDDWRLGVLDFGTVDRLPGGLPAPIGISLRMTLDGEAETVYELLCAEGFVKEAIELDPDAVLDYLLPIIEPARVEAFTFTRSWMRSQAARIADPRSPAYQLGKQLNLPPAYLLIHRVTLSTIGVLCQLGATVRLREELQEWLPGFVPDLPEDDTDEEESAAGARTRCACPVVRSPPSGGASCAI
;
A
#
# COMPACT_ATOMS: atom_id res chain seq x y z
N MET A 1 -26.59 26.80 -2.97
CA MET A 1 -26.18 26.66 -4.39
C MET A 1 -25.10 27.72 -4.71
N SER A 2 -24.01 27.32 -5.41
CA SER A 2 -23.12 28.18 -6.22
C SER A 2 -21.86 28.80 -5.62
N ASP A 3 -21.09 28.12 -4.75
CA ASP A 3 -19.71 28.58 -4.43
C ASP A 3 -18.60 27.69 -5.04
N LEU A 4 -18.95 26.56 -5.65
CA LEU A 4 -18.02 25.59 -6.22
C LEU A 4 -17.27 26.06 -7.50
N PRO A 5 -17.92 26.74 -8.48
CA PRO A 5 -17.24 27.14 -9.72
C PRO A 5 -16.14 28.19 -9.54
N ARG A 6 -16.36 29.17 -8.64
CA ARG A 6 -15.39 30.24 -8.36
C ARG A 6 -14.12 29.74 -7.69
N LYS A 7 -14.24 28.72 -6.82
CA LYS A 7 -13.10 28.08 -6.13
C LYS A 7 -12.21 27.28 -7.10
N ALA A 8 -12.79 26.65 -8.13
CA ALA A 8 -12.02 25.90 -9.14
C ALA A 8 -11.12 26.83 -9.97
N VAL A 9 -11.65 27.97 -10.43
CA VAL A 9 -10.87 28.96 -11.21
C VAL A 9 -9.71 29.56 -10.39
N THR A 10 -9.94 29.81 -9.11
CA THR A 10 -8.91 30.34 -8.22
C THR A 10 -7.81 29.31 -7.93
N ARG A 11 -8.17 28.02 -7.84
CA ARG A 11 -7.20 26.93 -7.69
C ARG A 11 -6.35 26.74 -8.93
N THR A 12 -6.96 26.77 -10.11
CA THR A 12 -6.25 26.68 -11.41
C THR A 12 -5.22 27.81 -11.53
N ALA A 13 -5.58 29.04 -11.15
CA ALA A 13 -4.68 30.19 -11.20
C ALA A 13 -3.48 30.02 -10.23
N LYS A 14 -3.68 29.44 -9.05
CA LYS A 14 -2.61 29.19 -8.06
C LYS A 14 -1.67 28.06 -8.48
N LEU A 15 -2.22 26.97 -9.08
CA LEU A 15 -1.41 25.90 -9.66
C LEU A 15 -0.58 26.41 -10.84
N ALA A 16 -1.16 27.30 -11.68
CA ALA A 16 -0.44 27.93 -12.78
C ALA A 16 0.69 28.87 -12.31
N ALA A 17 0.61 29.37 -11.10
CA ALA A 17 1.65 30.22 -10.52
C ALA A 17 2.87 29.43 -9.98
N LEU A 18 2.79 28.11 -9.79
CA LEU A 18 3.89 27.28 -9.28
C LEU A 18 5.13 27.31 -10.19
N PRO A 19 5.04 27.10 -11.52
CA PRO A 19 6.19 27.19 -12.42
C PRO A 19 6.81 28.58 -12.45
N LEU A 20 5.99 29.64 -12.42
CA LEU A 20 6.44 31.02 -12.37
C LEU A 20 7.14 31.32 -11.05
N GLY A 21 6.63 30.81 -9.93
CA GLY A 21 7.25 30.92 -8.62
C GLY A 21 8.59 30.18 -8.54
N PHE A 22 8.70 29.01 -9.17
CA PHE A 22 9.97 28.28 -9.28
C PHE A 22 11.00 29.02 -10.15
N ALA A 23 10.60 29.49 -11.34
CA ALA A 23 11.47 30.27 -12.20
C ALA A 23 11.95 31.57 -11.53
N GLY A 24 11.05 32.28 -10.83
CA GLY A 24 11.40 33.48 -10.07
C GLY A 24 12.37 33.20 -8.91
N ARG A 25 12.25 32.05 -8.22
CA ARG A 25 13.17 31.63 -7.16
C ARG A 25 14.53 31.17 -7.70
N ALA A 26 14.54 30.49 -8.85
CA ALA A 26 15.78 30.10 -9.50
C ALA A 26 16.60 31.32 -9.92
N THR A 27 15.97 32.37 -10.48
CA THR A 27 16.61 33.63 -10.83
C THR A 27 17.08 34.39 -9.59
N TRP A 28 16.29 34.38 -8.49
CA TRP A 28 16.67 34.98 -7.21
C TRP A 28 17.86 34.23 -6.57
N GLY A 29 17.88 32.89 -6.61
CA GLY A 29 19.00 32.05 -6.17
C GLY A 29 20.28 32.32 -6.95
N LEU A 30 20.19 32.55 -8.28
CA LEU A 30 21.31 33.00 -9.09
C LEU A 30 21.82 34.37 -8.65
N GLY A 31 20.91 35.30 -8.34
CA GLY A 31 21.25 36.65 -7.82
C GLY A 31 22.04 36.57 -6.51
N LYS A 32 21.62 35.72 -5.55
CA LYS A 32 22.33 35.51 -4.29
C LYS A 32 23.73 34.90 -4.46
N ARG A 33 23.89 33.98 -5.41
CA ARG A 33 25.19 33.41 -5.78
C ARG A 33 26.18 34.50 -6.29
N ILE A 34 25.65 35.43 -7.07
CA ILE A 34 26.45 36.59 -7.57
C ILE A 34 26.88 37.50 -6.42
N VAL A 35 26.14 37.59 -5.34
CA VAL A 35 26.43 38.39 -4.15
C VAL A 35 27.34 37.64 -3.13
N GLY A 36 27.74 36.37 -3.40
CA GLY A 36 28.74 35.65 -2.61
C GLY A 36 28.19 34.67 -1.57
N GLU A 37 26.88 34.37 -1.58
CA GLU A 37 26.35 33.31 -0.72
C GLU A 37 26.74 31.91 -1.24
N SER A 38 27.03 30.97 -0.33
CA SER A 38 27.43 29.61 -0.72
C SER A 38 26.27 28.87 -1.47
N ALA A 39 26.65 28.08 -2.45
CA ALA A 39 25.69 27.33 -3.26
C ALA A 39 24.80 26.39 -2.43
N GLU A 40 25.29 25.89 -1.29
CA GLU A 40 24.57 25.03 -0.37
C GLU A 40 23.48 25.78 0.43
N ILE A 41 23.76 26.99 0.90
CA ILE A 41 22.79 27.81 1.64
C ILE A 41 21.65 28.22 0.72
N VAL A 42 21.99 28.72 -0.48
CA VAL A 42 21.00 29.10 -1.49
C VAL A 42 20.17 27.91 -1.95
N GLY A 43 20.80 26.73 -2.10
CA GLY A 43 20.11 25.49 -2.46
C GLY A 43 19.10 25.06 -1.40
N ARG A 44 19.49 25.05 -0.12
CA ARG A 44 18.61 24.71 1.01
C ARG A 44 17.41 25.66 1.13
N GLU A 45 17.66 26.97 1.07
CA GLU A 45 16.60 27.98 1.15
C GLU A 45 15.61 27.88 -0.03
N LEU A 46 16.10 27.56 -1.24
CA LEU A 46 15.29 27.33 -2.41
C LEU A 46 14.41 26.08 -2.28
N GLN A 47 14.97 24.98 -1.77
CA GLN A 47 14.26 23.73 -1.51
C GLN A 47 13.19 23.93 -0.45
N GLN A 48 13.51 24.55 0.70
CA GLN A 48 12.56 24.81 1.77
C GLN A 48 11.38 25.67 1.30
N ARG A 49 11.62 26.79 0.63
CA ARG A 49 10.56 27.65 0.09
C ARG A 49 9.74 27.00 -0.99
N THR A 50 10.33 26.10 -1.77
CA THR A 50 9.62 25.34 -2.80
C THR A 50 8.72 24.30 -2.14
N ALA A 51 9.19 23.59 -1.11
CA ALA A 51 8.39 22.68 -0.31
C ALA A 51 7.20 23.40 0.36
N GLU A 52 7.45 24.52 1.06
CA GLU A 52 6.40 25.31 1.71
C GLU A 52 5.32 25.79 0.73
N GLN A 53 5.72 26.21 -0.48
CA GLN A 53 4.77 26.63 -1.49
C GLN A 53 3.98 25.45 -2.07
N LEU A 54 4.64 24.31 -2.29
CA LEU A 54 3.99 23.08 -2.72
C LEU A 54 2.95 22.63 -1.69
N PHE A 55 3.32 22.60 -0.41
CA PHE A 55 2.41 22.26 0.69
C PHE A 55 1.23 23.21 0.81
N LYS A 56 1.47 24.52 0.63
CA LYS A 56 0.39 25.52 0.65
C LYS A 56 -0.62 25.27 -0.47
N VAL A 57 -0.16 24.95 -1.65
CA VAL A 57 -1.03 24.67 -2.80
C VAL A 57 -1.74 23.33 -2.64
N LEU A 58 -1.03 22.30 -2.16
CA LEU A 58 -1.62 20.98 -1.89
C LEU A 58 -2.66 21.04 -0.76
N GLY A 59 -2.42 21.81 0.30
CA GLY A 59 -3.39 22.00 1.39
C GLY A 59 -4.69 22.69 0.99
N GLU A 60 -4.74 23.31 -0.19
CA GLU A 60 -5.94 23.90 -0.77
C GLU A 60 -6.73 22.89 -1.65
N LEU A 61 -6.15 21.73 -1.96
CA LEU A 61 -6.78 20.64 -2.70
C LEU A 61 -7.51 19.71 -1.71
N LYS A 62 -8.84 19.74 -1.68
CA LYS A 62 -9.62 18.86 -0.80
C LYS A 62 -9.48 17.40 -1.25
N GLY A 63 -9.22 16.48 -0.30
CA GLY A 63 -9.15 15.04 -0.55
C GLY A 63 -7.86 14.59 -1.27
N GLY A 64 -7.54 15.14 -2.45
CA GLY A 64 -6.30 14.82 -3.16
C GLY A 64 -5.03 15.21 -2.40
N ALA A 65 -5.08 16.25 -1.55
CA ALA A 65 -3.97 16.64 -0.70
C ALA A 65 -3.69 15.63 0.42
N MET A 66 -4.73 15.03 0.99
CA MET A 66 -4.59 14.02 2.04
C MET A 66 -3.92 12.76 1.47
N LYS A 67 -4.40 12.24 0.33
CA LYS A 67 -3.79 11.08 -0.35
C LYS A 67 -2.34 11.35 -0.78
N PHE A 68 -2.07 12.52 -1.36
CA PHE A 68 -0.72 12.89 -1.73
C PHE A 68 0.16 13.04 -0.47
N GLY A 69 -0.37 13.60 0.61
CA GLY A 69 0.28 13.67 1.92
C GLY A 69 0.58 12.29 2.50
N GLN A 70 -0.35 11.35 2.41
CA GLN A 70 -0.16 9.96 2.85
C GLN A 70 0.93 9.27 2.04
N ALA A 71 0.87 9.34 0.70
CA ALA A 71 1.92 8.79 -0.16
C ALA A 71 3.29 9.38 0.13
N LEU A 72 3.37 10.69 0.37
CA LEU A 72 4.63 11.35 0.68
C LEU A 72 5.14 11.04 2.10
N SER A 73 4.27 10.79 3.08
CA SER A 73 4.69 10.49 4.46
C SER A 73 5.53 9.23 4.55
N VAL A 74 5.29 8.27 3.67
CA VAL A 74 6.05 7.02 3.58
C VAL A 74 7.49 7.28 3.13
N PHE A 75 7.70 8.26 2.23
CA PHE A 75 9.04 8.63 1.77
C PHE A 75 9.82 9.52 2.75
N GLU A 76 9.18 9.96 3.84
CA GLU A 76 9.84 10.79 4.87
C GLU A 76 11.09 10.11 5.45
N SER A 77 11.06 8.81 5.65
CA SER A 77 12.18 8.03 6.17
C SER A 77 13.42 8.03 5.26
N ALA A 78 13.25 8.31 3.96
CA ALA A 78 14.33 8.43 2.99
C ALA A 78 14.90 9.85 2.86
N LEU A 79 14.23 10.86 3.47
CA LEU A 79 14.66 12.25 3.39
C LEU A 79 15.84 12.56 4.34
N PRO A 80 16.75 13.49 3.96
CA PRO A 80 17.75 14.03 4.88
C PRO A 80 17.10 14.65 6.14
N GLU A 81 17.74 14.51 7.31
CA GLU A 81 17.19 14.95 8.61
C GLU A 81 16.75 16.41 8.63
N GLU A 82 17.52 17.28 7.95
CA GLU A 82 17.27 18.72 7.88
C GLU A 82 15.95 19.05 7.17
N ILE A 83 15.48 18.15 6.31
CA ILE A 83 14.24 18.30 5.52
C ILE A 83 13.10 17.51 6.15
N ALA A 84 13.40 16.34 6.76
CA ALA A 84 12.40 15.42 7.30
C ALA A 84 11.53 16.07 8.39
N GLY A 85 12.09 16.86 9.31
CA GLY A 85 11.35 17.51 10.39
C GLY A 85 10.29 18.51 9.91
N PRO A 86 10.66 19.55 9.16
CA PRO A 86 9.69 20.47 8.54
C PRO A 86 8.68 19.78 7.63
N TYR A 87 9.10 18.74 6.91
CA TYR A 87 8.26 17.96 6.03
C TYR A 87 7.19 17.19 6.80
N ARG A 88 7.57 16.49 7.88
CA ARG A 88 6.64 15.77 8.77
C ARG A 88 5.59 16.71 9.36
N ALA A 89 6.00 17.86 9.92
CA ALA A 89 5.08 18.85 10.48
C ALA A 89 4.09 19.40 9.43
N ALA A 90 4.52 19.55 8.18
CA ALA A 90 3.66 19.99 7.09
C ALA A 90 2.66 18.89 6.66
N LEU A 91 3.09 17.64 6.61
CA LEU A 91 2.22 16.49 6.29
C LEU A 91 1.14 16.27 7.36
N THR A 92 1.51 16.32 8.65
CA THR A 92 0.54 16.22 9.76
C THR A 92 -0.53 17.31 9.64
N LYS A 93 -0.14 18.56 9.37
CA LYS A 93 -1.09 19.65 9.14
C LYS A 93 -2.00 19.43 7.93
N LEU A 94 -1.52 18.77 6.87
CA LEU A 94 -2.35 18.44 5.72
C LEU A 94 -3.39 17.36 6.03
N GLN A 95 -3.04 16.39 6.86
CA GLN A 95 -3.94 15.33 7.32
C GLN A 95 -5.02 15.88 8.27
N GLU A 96 -4.67 16.85 9.13
CA GLU A 96 -5.58 17.50 10.08
C GLU A 96 -6.45 18.61 9.46
N ALA A 97 -6.08 19.15 8.30
CA ALA A 97 -6.61 20.40 7.77
C ALA A 97 -8.00 20.30 7.10
N ALA A 98 -8.57 19.12 6.94
CA ALA A 98 -9.92 18.99 6.39
C ALA A 98 -10.97 19.22 7.49
N PRO A 99 -11.76 20.31 7.47
CA PRO A 99 -12.82 20.50 8.46
C PRO A 99 -13.82 19.37 8.33
N PRO A 100 -14.31 18.82 9.45
CA PRO A 100 -15.31 17.77 9.41
C PRO A 100 -16.57 18.24 8.69
N MET A 101 -17.25 17.31 8.04
CA MET A 101 -18.55 17.55 7.41
C MET A 101 -19.57 17.95 8.47
N PRO A 102 -20.37 19.00 8.23
CA PRO A 102 -21.42 19.37 9.18
C PRO A 102 -22.38 18.21 9.41
N THR A 103 -22.78 17.97 10.66
CA THR A 103 -23.71 16.90 11.08
C THR A 103 -24.96 16.82 10.21
N ARG A 104 -25.57 17.96 9.87
CA ARG A 104 -26.73 18.01 8.97
C ARG A 104 -26.45 17.39 7.58
N THR A 105 -25.23 17.50 7.09
CA THR A 105 -24.84 16.93 5.80
C THR A 105 -24.62 15.42 5.92
N VAL A 106 -24.04 14.96 7.03
CA VAL A 106 -23.93 13.53 7.36
C VAL A 106 -25.30 12.90 7.40
N HIS A 107 -26.22 13.48 8.18
CA HIS A 107 -27.60 12.98 8.29
C HIS A 107 -28.33 12.97 6.94
N ALA A 108 -28.08 13.97 6.08
CA ALA A 108 -28.69 14.01 4.75
C ALA A 108 -28.18 12.85 3.87
N VAL A 109 -26.87 12.53 3.92
CA VAL A 109 -26.29 11.37 3.20
C VAL A 109 -26.86 10.07 3.76
N LEU A 110 -26.88 9.91 5.10
CA LEU A 110 -27.44 8.70 5.73
C LEU A 110 -28.92 8.52 5.38
N GLN A 111 -29.70 9.60 5.41
CA GLN A 111 -31.12 9.55 5.03
C GLN A 111 -31.33 9.22 3.55
N GLU A 112 -30.46 9.73 2.65
CA GLU A 112 -30.54 9.47 1.22
C GLU A 112 -30.15 8.01 0.88
N ARG A 113 -29.15 7.46 1.58
CA ARG A 113 -28.54 6.16 1.25
C ARG A 113 -29.09 5.00 2.07
N LEU A 114 -29.44 5.22 3.32
CA LEU A 114 -30.00 4.20 4.22
C LEU A 114 -31.52 4.31 4.38
N GLY A 115 -32.13 5.37 3.84
CA GLY A 115 -33.57 5.62 3.95
C GLY A 115 -33.98 6.60 5.05
N PRO A 116 -35.25 7.03 5.07
CA PRO A 116 -35.75 8.02 6.04
C PRO A 116 -35.64 7.57 7.50
N ASP A 117 -35.74 6.27 7.74
CA ASP A 117 -35.71 5.65 9.07
C ASP A 117 -34.28 5.14 9.44
N TRP A 118 -33.25 5.69 8.84
CA TRP A 118 -31.86 5.26 9.04
C TRP A 118 -31.42 5.20 10.51
N ARG A 119 -32.05 6.02 11.38
CA ARG A 119 -31.74 6.02 12.82
C ARG A 119 -32.14 4.72 13.52
N ASP A 120 -33.12 4.02 13.01
CA ASP A 120 -33.61 2.75 13.56
C ASP A 120 -32.60 1.59 13.31
N LEU A 121 -31.61 1.81 12.41
CA LEU A 121 -30.51 0.89 12.20
C LEU A 121 -29.44 0.95 13.31
N PHE A 122 -29.49 1.98 14.16
CA PHE A 122 -28.50 2.20 15.22
C PHE A 122 -29.20 2.35 16.57
N GLU A 123 -28.69 1.71 17.61
CA GLU A 123 -29.07 1.99 19.00
C GLU A 123 -28.50 3.35 19.43
N GLU A 124 -27.24 3.62 19.04
CA GLU A 124 -26.53 4.88 19.27
C GLU A 124 -25.76 5.30 18.01
N PHE A 125 -25.71 6.60 17.73
CA PHE A 125 -24.92 7.19 16.65
C PHE A 125 -24.26 8.48 17.12
N GLU A 126 -22.92 8.50 17.10
CA GLU A 126 -22.14 9.66 17.48
C GLU A 126 -22.08 10.69 16.33
N ASP A 127 -22.68 11.86 16.53
CA ASP A 127 -22.67 12.95 15.54
C ASP A 127 -21.27 13.56 15.33
N LYS A 128 -20.38 13.43 16.33
CA LYS A 128 -18.98 13.85 16.20
C LYS A 128 -18.19 12.76 15.47
N PRO A 129 -17.46 13.11 14.39
CA PRO A 129 -16.63 12.12 13.71
C PRO A 129 -15.51 11.64 14.63
N ALA A 130 -15.27 10.34 14.64
CA ALA A 130 -14.15 9.70 15.32
C ALA A 130 -12.84 9.87 14.53
N ALA A 131 -12.93 9.88 13.19
CA ALA A 131 -11.76 10.05 12.31
C ALA A 131 -12.15 10.71 10.98
N ALA A 132 -11.15 11.32 10.34
CA ALA A 132 -11.24 11.71 8.94
C ALA A 132 -10.78 10.56 8.05
N ALA A 133 -11.49 10.33 6.94
CA ALA A 133 -11.06 9.45 5.85
C ALA A 133 -10.65 10.29 4.64
N SER A 134 -9.96 9.69 3.65
CA SER A 134 -9.45 10.40 2.46
C SER A 134 -10.56 11.16 1.72
N ILE A 135 -11.71 10.53 1.56
CA ILE A 135 -12.86 11.03 0.80
C ILE A 135 -14.13 11.12 1.64
N GLY A 136 -14.04 11.00 2.99
CA GLY A 136 -15.17 10.97 3.90
C GLY A 136 -14.79 11.20 5.34
N GLN A 137 -15.61 10.75 6.24
CA GLN A 137 -15.34 10.71 7.68
C GLN A 137 -15.98 9.47 8.30
N VAL A 138 -15.46 9.06 9.45
CA VAL A 138 -15.88 7.87 10.18
C VAL A 138 -16.56 8.30 11.48
N HIS A 139 -17.73 7.72 11.76
CA HIS A 139 -18.47 7.90 13.02
C HIS A 139 -18.50 6.60 13.80
N ARG A 140 -18.42 6.67 15.12
CA ARG A 140 -18.68 5.53 16.00
C ARG A 140 -20.19 5.42 16.21
N ALA A 141 -20.69 4.20 16.19
CA ALA A 141 -22.09 3.92 16.42
C ALA A 141 -22.27 2.54 17.07
N VAL A 142 -23.47 2.28 17.61
CA VAL A 142 -23.90 0.95 18.02
C VAL A 142 -24.98 0.50 17.06
N TRP A 143 -24.77 -0.60 16.38
CA TRP A 143 -25.73 -1.19 15.45
C TRP A 143 -26.94 -1.75 16.20
N HIS A 144 -28.09 -1.89 15.56
CA HIS A 144 -29.34 -2.38 16.19
C HIS A 144 -29.24 -3.78 16.82
N ASP A 145 -28.18 -4.52 16.58
CA ASP A 145 -27.89 -5.83 17.20
C ASP A 145 -26.90 -5.75 18.37
N GLY A 146 -26.53 -4.53 18.80
CA GLY A 146 -25.64 -4.25 19.92
C GLY A 146 -24.16 -4.21 19.58
N ARG A 147 -23.76 -4.48 18.33
CA ARG A 147 -22.35 -4.38 17.90
C ARG A 147 -21.90 -2.93 17.81
N GLU A 148 -20.71 -2.64 18.32
CA GLU A 148 -20.03 -1.39 18.04
C GLU A 148 -19.52 -1.37 16.60
N VAL A 149 -19.80 -0.27 15.88
CA VAL A 149 -19.50 -0.15 14.45
C VAL A 149 -18.85 1.18 14.11
N ALA A 150 -18.05 1.15 13.06
CA ALA A 150 -17.52 2.32 12.36
C ALA A 150 -18.37 2.60 11.13
N VAL A 151 -18.94 3.80 11.06
CA VAL A 151 -19.78 4.25 9.94
C VAL A 151 -18.98 5.23 9.09
N LYS A 152 -18.42 4.76 7.97
CA LYS A 152 -17.67 5.56 7.00
C LYS A 152 -18.66 6.21 6.04
N VAL A 153 -18.68 7.56 6.02
CA VAL A 153 -19.61 8.36 5.21
C VAL A 153 -18.84 9.21 4.23
N GLN A 154 -19.11 9.05 2.95
CA GLN A 154 -18.40 9.76 1.87
C GLN A 154 -18.85 11.22 1.80
N TYR A 155 -17.90 12.14 1.50
CA TYR A 155 -18.24 13.54 1.24
C TYR A 155 -19.05 13.70 -0.04
N PRO A 156 -20.22 14.36 0.00
CA PRO A 156 -21.01 14.63 -1.21
C PRO A 156 -20.18 15.39 -2.25
N GLY A 157 -20.14 14.87 -3.48
CA GLY A 157 -19.40 15.46 -4.60
C GLY A 157 -17.87 15.30 -4.50
N ALA A 158 -17.35 14.48 -3.59
CA ALA A 158 -15.91 14.20 -3.48
C ALA A 158 -15.36 13.61 -4.80
N GLY A 159 -16.10 12.68 -5.40
CA GLY A 159 -15.71 12.05 -6.66
C GLY A 159 -15.55 13.06 -7.80
N GLU A 160 -16.54 13.91 -8.02
CA GLU A 160 -16.46 14.93 -9.08
C GLU A 160 -15.32 15.92 -8.85
N ALA A 161 -15.12 16.35 -7.59
CA ALA A 161 -14.05 17.25 -7.23
C ALA A 161 -12.67 16.63 -7.49
N LEU A 162 -12.48 15.38 -7.07
CA LEU A 162 -11.21 14.67 -7.19
C LEU A 162 -10.87 14.34 -8.65
N LEU A 163 -11.84 13.87 -9.42
CA LEU A 163 -11.68 13.63 -10.87
C LEU A 163 -11.41 14.93 -11.65
N SER A 164 -12.04 16.05 -11.25
CA SER A 164 -11.77 17.36 -11.81
C SER A 164 -10.35 17.83 -11.52
N ASP A 165 -9.86 17.65 -10.28
CA ASP A 165 -8.51 18.03 -9.88
C ASP A 165 -7.45 17.19 -10.64
N LEU A 166 -7.70 15.88 -10.83
CA LEU A 166 -6.86 15.01 -11.67
C LEU A 166 -6.87 15.44 -13.13
N GLY A 167 -8.02 15.85 -13.66
CA GLY A 167 -8.12 16.41 -15.02
C GLY A 167 -7.28 17.67 -15.20
N GLN A 168 -7.15 18.50 -14.15
CA GLN A 168 -6.28 19.67 -14.16
C GLN A 168 -4.80 19.27 -14.09
N LEU A 169 -4.43 18.34 -13.21
CA LEU A 169 -3.08 17.78 -13.14
C LEU A 169 -2.64 17.19 -14.48
N SER A 170 -3.53 16.48 -15.18
CA SER A 170 -3.28 15.93 -16.52
C SER A 170 -2.90 17.00 -17.55
N ARG A 171 -3.57 18.16 -17.50
CA ARG A 171 -3.27 19.27 -18.42
C ARG A 171 -1.92 19.90 -18.11
N PHE A 172 -1.58 20.05 -16.83
CA PHE A 172 -0.28 20.55 -16.40
C PHE A 172 0.86 19.60 -16.75
N ALA A 173 0.66 18.32 -16.49
CA ALA A 173 1.65 17.29 -16.78
C ALA A 173 2.00 17.25 -18.28
N ARG A 174 1.02 17.48 -19.18
CA ARG A 174 1.26 17.61 -20.62
C ARG A 174 2.11 18.83 -20.96
N LEU A 175 1.97 19.94 -20.24
CA LEU A 175 2.80 21.13 -20.43
C LEU A 175 4.22 20.95 -19.90
N LEU A 176 4.41 20.14 -18.86
CA LEU A 176 5.71 19.87 -18.25
C LEU A 176 6.45 18.69 -18.89
N GLY A 177 5.74 17.82 -19.62
CA GLY A 177 6.31 16.64 -20.30
C GLY A 177 7.60 16.93 -21.11
N PRO A 178 7.66 18.00 -21.92
CA PRO A 178 8.88 18.37 -22.63
C PRO A 178 10.06 18.77 -21.73
N LEU A 179 9.81 19.10 -20.45
CA LEU A 179 10.83 19.53 -19.48
C LEU A 179 11.39 18.36 -18.65
N ILE A 180 10.76 17.18 -18.75
CA ILE A 180 11.16 15.95 -18.02
C ILE A 180 11.38 14.83 -19.05
N PRO A 181 12.49 14.85 -19.79
CA PRO A 181 12.76 13.84 -20.79
C PRO A 181 12.91 12.46 -20.12
N GLY A 182 12.19 11.45 -20.66
CA GLY A 182 12.26 10.06 -20.21
C GLY A 182 11.08 9.56 -19.36
N MET A 183 10.14 10.44 -18.98
CA MET A 183 8.93 10.02 -18.24
C MET A 183 7.68 10.17 -19.13
N ASP A 184 7.00 9.06 -19.39
CA ASP A 184 5.65 9.13 -20.00
C ASP A 184 4.60 9.37 -18.90
N ILE A 185 4.12 10.61 -18.85
CA ILE A 185 3.20 11.06 -17.79
C ILE A 185 1.76 10.57 -18.04
N LYS A 186 1.41 10.17 -19.28
CA LYS A 186 0.04 9.77 -19.62
C LYS A 186 -0.40 8.47 -18.92
N PRO A 187 0.38 7.39 -18.96
CA PRO A 187 0.05 6.17 -18.22
C PRO A 187 -0.08 6.40 -16.71
N LEU A 188 0.83 7.20 -16.14
CA LEU A 188 0.81 7.54 -14.71
C LEU A 188 -0.48 8.26 -14.29
N ILE A 189 -0.97 9.17 -15.13
CA ILE A 189 -2.22 9.89 -14.85
C ILE A 189 -3.43 8.99 -15.06
N ALA A 190 -3.40 8.10 -16.04
CA ALA A 190 -4.47 7.12 -16.26
C ALA A 190 -4.58 6.20 -15.03
N GLU A 191 -3.48 5.63 -14.59
CA GLU A 191 -3.42 4.81 -13.38
C GLU A 191 -3.92 5.55 -12.13
N LEU A 192 -3.47 6.80 -11.92
CA LEU A 192 -3.92 7.60 -10.80
C LEU A 192 -5.44 7.88 -10.85
N ARG A 193 -5.99 8.06 -12.05
CA ARG A 193 -7.44 8.26 -12.24
C ARG A 193 -8.23 6.99 -11.94
N ASP A 194 -7.74 5.85 -12.40
CA ASP A 194 -8.39 4.56 -12.18
C ASP A 194 -8.38 4.23 -10.68
N ARG A 195 -7.25 4.44 -10.00
CA ARG A 195 -7.13 4.28 -8.53
C ARG A 195 -8.08 5.17 -7.74
N VAL A 196 -8.22 6.44 -8.14
CA VAL A 196 -9.17 7.35 -7.50
C VAL A 196 -10.61 6.90 -7.74
N SER A 197 -10.91 6.35 -8.92
CA SER A 197 -12.25 5.83 -9.21
C SER A 197 -12.57 4.59 -8.38
N GLU A 198 -11.61 3.71 -8.17
CA GLU A 198 -11.74 2.53 -7.29
C GLU A 198 -11.99 2.95 -5.83
N GLU A 199 -11.23 3.93 -5.31
CA GLU A 199 -11.37 4.42 -3.94
C GLU A 199 -12.74 5.07 -3.67
N LEU A 200 -13.41 5.57 -4.72
CA LEU A 200 -14.76 6.14 -4.62
C LEU A 200 -15.85 5.07 -4.51
N ASP A 201 -15.55 3.81 -4.80
CA ASP A 201 -16.49 2.71 -4.80
C ASP A 201 -16.41 1.91 -3.49
N TYR A 202 -17.24 2.26 -2.51
CA TYR A 202 -17.34 1.53 -1.25
C TYR A 202 -17.83 0.08 -1.41
N GLY A 203 -18.40 -0.27 -2.57
CA GLY A 203 -18.73 -1.66 -2.89
C GLY A 203 -17.47 -2.51 -3.14
N LEU A 204 -16.47 -1.97 -3.84
CA LEU A 204 -15.19 -2.63 -4.03
C LEU A 204 -14.41 -2.75 -2.71
N GLU A 205 -14.42 -1.68 -1.90
CA GLU A 205 -13.81 -1.69 -0.56
C GLU A 205 -14.44 -2.77 0.34
N ALA A 206 -15.78 -2.83 0.38
CA ALA A 206 -16.50 -3.83 1.16
C ALA A 206 -16.20 -5.27 0.71
N GLN A 207 -16.11 -5.51 -0.60
CA GLN A 207 -15.76 -6.83 -1.14
C GLN A 207 -14.34 -7.24 -0.73
N ALA A 208 -13.37 -6.35 -0.87
CA ALA A 208 -11.99 -6.61 -0.51
C ALA A 208 -11.83 -6.85 1.00
N GLN A 209 -12.50 -6.02 1.82
CA GLN A 209 -12.49 -6.16 3.27
C GLN A 209 -13.16 -7.48 3.70
N SER A 210 -14.30 -7.84 3.11
CA SER A 210 -14.99 -9.10 3.44
C SER A 210 -14.14 -10.32 3.11
N ALA A 211 -13.45 -10.32 1.95
CA ALA A 211 -12.55 -11.40 1.58
C ALA A 211 -11.40 -11.55 2.59
N HIS A 212 -10.81 -10.45 3.05
CA HIS A 212 -9.77 -10.50 4.09
C HIS A 212 -10.36 -10.92 5.45
N ALA A 213 -11.53 -10.40 5.85
CA ALA A 213 -12.17 -10.75 7.10
C ALA A 213 -12.50 -12.24 7.19
N GLU A 214 -12.91 -12.86 6.07
CA GLU A 214 -13.18 -14.29 5.98
C GLU A 214 -11.89 -15.11 6.14
N GLU A 215 -10.84 -14.77 5.39
CA GLU A 215 -9.57 -15.50 5.39
C GLU A 215 -8.76 -15.33 6.70
N PHE A 216 -8.92 -14.21 7.38
CA PHE A 216 -8.24 -13.92 8.65
C PHE A 216 -9.12 -14.08 9.88
N ALA A 217 -10.32 -14.72 9.76
CA ALA A 217 -11.27 -14.85 10.88
C ALA A 217 -10.68 -15.53 12.12
N ASP A 218 -9.89 -16.58 11.90
CA ASP A 218 -9.25 -17.37 12.96
C ASP A 218 -7.73 -17.08 13.06
N ASP A 219 -7.25 -16.01 12.46
CA ASP A 219 -5.84 -15.66 12.49
C ASP A 219 -5.45 -15.11 13.87
N PRO A 220 -4.42 -15.66 14.53
CA PRO A 220 -4.04 -15.21 15.85
C PRO A 220 -3.39 -13.82 15.86
N ASP A 221 -2.83 -13.39 14.74
CA ASP A 221 -1.98 -12.22 14.61
C ASP A 221 -2.67 -11.02 13.93
N VAL A 222 -3.60 -11.28 13.00
CA VAL A 222 -4.25 -10.25 12.18
C VAL A 222 -5.75 -10.23 12.41
N VAL A 223 -6.32 -9.03 12.57
CA VAL A 223 -7.75 -8.81 12.75
C VAL A 223 -8.26 -7.88 11.66
N VAL A 224 -9.23 -8.34 10.91
CA VAL A 224 -9.94 -7.52 9.91
C VAL A 224 -11.39 -7.38 10.34
N PRO A 225 -11.91 -6.15 10.54
CA PRO A 225 -13.28 -5.95 10.97
C PRO A 225 -14.27 -6.41 9.90
N ALA A 226 -15.29 -7.15 10.31
CA ALA A 226 -16.33 -7.60 9.39
C ALA A 226 -17.14 -6.42 8.83
N VAL A 227 -17.55 -6.54 7.56
CA VAL A 227 -18.50 -5.60 6.94
C VAL A 227 -19.90 -5.92 7.47
N VAL A 228 -20.54 -4.95 8.10
CA VAL A 228 -21.90 -5.08 8.68
C VAL A 228 -22.96 -4.64 7.67
N HIS A 229 -22.70 -3.53 6.99
CA HIS A 229 -23.60 -3.01 5.96
C HIS A 229 -22.84 -2.15 4.95
N GLN A 230 -23.29 -2.15 3.70
CA GLN A 230 -22.69 -1.35 2.64
C GLN A 230 -23.76 -0.82 1.69
N CYS A 231 -23.64 0.44 1.32
CA CYS A 231 -24.32 1.05 0.20
C CYS A 231 -23.38 2.10 -0.46
N GLU A 232 -23.84 2.70 -1.55
CA GLU A 232 -23.02 3.51 -2.48
C GLU A 232 -22.04 4.50 -1.82
N GLN A 233 -22.46 5.20 -0.73
CA GLN A 233 -21.66 6.23 -0.05
C GLN A 233 -21.52 5.99 1.46
N VAL A 234 -21.95 4.83 1.95
CA VAL A 234 -21.85 4.47 3.36
C VAL A 234 -21.31 3.04 3.47
N LEU A 235 -20.27 2.87 4.26
CA LEU A 235 -19.73 1.57 4.64
C LEU A 235 -19.75 1.46 6.16
N VAL A 236 -20.38 0.39 6.67
CA VAL A 236 -20.45 0.08 8.09
C VAL A 236 -19.65 -1.19 8.35
N THR A 237 -18.68 -1.08 9.22
CA THR A 237 -17.81 -2.20 9.62
C THR A 237 -17.82 -2.32 11.14
N GLU A 238 -17.40 -3.44 11.67
CA GLU A 238 -17.16 -3.56 13.12
C GLU A 238 -16.14 -2.52 13.59
N TRP A 239 -16.33 -2.04 14.81
CA TRP A 239 -15.38 -1.13 15.45
C TRP A 239 -14.22 -1.93 16.06
N ILE A 240 -13.00 -1.49 15.83
CA ILE A 240 -11.81 -2.07 16.46
C ILE A 240 -11.16 -1.01 17.35
N ASP A 241 -11.09 -1.31 18.66
CA ASP A 241 -10.31 -0.54 19.61
C ASP A 241 -8.85 -0.99 19.58
N GLY A 242 -7.93 -0.03 19.43
CA GLY A 242 -6.50 -0.32 19.40
C GLY A 242 -5.69 0.97 19.27
N ILE A 243 -4.38 0.85 19.51
CA ILE A 243 -3.46 1.98 19.39
C ILE A 243 -3.19 2.23 17.90
N PRO A 244 -3.44 3.42 17.37
CA PRO A 244 -3.06 3.76 16.00
C PRO A 244 -1.57 3.52 15.75
N LEU A 245 -1.22 2.90 14.62
CA LEU A 245 0.19 2.63 14.32
C LEU A 245 1.03 3.93 14.24
N SER A 246 0.41 5.06 13.89
CA SER A 246 1.04 6.38 13.97
C SER A 246 1.42 6.79 15.39
N GLU A 247 0.64 6.41 16.41
CA GLU A 247 0.96 6.64 17.82
C GLU A 247 2.05 5.67 18.29
N VAL A 248 2.03 4.41 17.83
CA VAL A 248 3.11 3.44 18.09
C VAL A 248 4.44 3.95 17.53
N ILE A 249 4.44 4.58 16.34
CA ILE A 249 5.63 5.21 15.75
C ILE A 249 6.12 6.37 16.63
N ALA A 250 5.22 7.19 17.15
CA ALA A 250 5.57 8.39 17.92
C ALA A 250 6.02 8.04 19.35
N ASP A 251 5.23 7.27 20.07
CA ASP A 251 5.31 7.11 21.51
C ASP A 251 5.36 5.66 22.01
N GLY A 252 5.24 4.66 21.10
CA GLY A 252 5.25 3.24 21.45
C GLY A 252 6.57 2.77 22.07
N THR A 253 6.51 1.71 22.86
CA THR A 253 7.71 1.02 23.36
C THR A 253 8.43 0.31 22.21
N GLN A 254 9.71 -0.07 22.41
CA GLN A 254 10.44 -0.81 21.39
C GLN A 254 9.77 -2.17 21.10
N GLU A 255 9.25 -2.82 22.12
CA GLU A 255 8.51 -4.09 22.02
C GLU A 255 7.26 -3.94 21.12
N GLN A 256 6.47 -2.90 21.36
CA GLN A 256 5.31 -2.59 20.51
C GLN A 256 5.70 -2.31 19.07
N ARG A 257 6.79 -1.56 18.84
CA ARG A 257 7.31 -1.25 17.51
C ARG A 257 7.81 -2.49 16.78
N ASP A 258 8.55 -3.36 17.48
CA ASP A 258 9.09 -4.61 16.91
C ASP A 258 7.95 -5.55 16.54
N ARG A 259 6.98 -5.74 17.45
CA ARG A 259 5.81 -6.58 17.18
C ARG A 259 4.94 -6.01 16.05
N ALA A 260 4.65 -4.73 16.06
CA ALA A 260 3.89 -4.08 14.98
C ALA A 260 4.61 -4.20 13.63
N GLY A 261 5.92 -4.07 13.62
CA GLY A 261 6.74 -4.25 12.41
C GLY A 261 6.71 -5.68 11.88
N GLN A 262 6.83 -6.67 12.77
CA GLN A 262 6.74 -8.09 12.41
C GLN A 262 5.37 -8.42 11.79
N LEU A 263 4.29 -7.99 12.45
CA LEU A 263 2.93 -8.22 12.00
C LEU A 263 2.63 -7.53 10.66
N LEU A 264 3.15 -6.31 10.47
CA LEU A 264 3.00 -5.58 9.22
C LEU A 264 3.75 -6.28 8.07
N ALA A 265 4.97 -6.78 8.32
CA ALA A 265 5.72 -7.56 7.34
C ALA A 265 4.99 -8.86 7.00
N ARG A 266 4.48 -9.59 8.00
CA ARG A 266 3.66 -10.78 7.82
C ARG A 266 2.43 -10.49 6.95
N PHE A 267 1.66 -9.46 7.25
CA PHE A 267 0.47 -9.09 6.49
C PHE A 267 0.78 -8.75 5.02
N LEU A 268 1.91 -8.09 4.76
CA LEU A 268 2.35 -7.76 3.39
C LEU A 268 2.46 -9.00 2.50
N PHE A 269 2.97 -10.12 3.03
CA PHE A 269 3.20 -11.35 2.27
C PHE A 269 2.05 -12.34 2.39
N SER A 270 1.46 -12.50 3.58
CA SER A 270 0.36 -13.43 3.82
C SER A 270 -0.95 -12.97 3.17
N GLY A 271 -1.22 -11.67 3.11
CA GLY A 271 -2.43 -11.12 2.48
C GLY A 271 -2.63 -11.62 1.06
N PRO A 272 -1.71 -11.34 0.12
CA PRO A 272 -1.81 -11.82 -1.25
C PRO A 272 -1.81 -13.35 -1.38
N ALA A 273 -1.06 -14.05 -0.53
CA ALA A 273 -0.98 -15.50 -0.56
C ALA A 273 -2.33 -16.16 -0.20
N ARG A 274 -3.05 -15.59 0.76
CA ARG A 274 -4.32 -16.13 1.28
C ARG A 274 -5.54 -15.64 0.50
N THR A 275 -5.59 -14.35 0.20
CA THR A 275 -6.79 -13.72 -0.39
C THR A 275 -6.69 -13.49 -1.89
N GLY A 276 -5.49 -13.58 -2.47
CA GLY A 276 -5.23 -13.12 -3.83
C GLY A 276 -5.34 -11.60 -4.00
N LEU A 277 -5.31 -10.84 -2.89
CA LEU A 277 -5.42 -9.39 -2.88
C LEU A 277 -4.24 -8.77 -2.12
N LEU A 278 -3.53 -7.85 -2.75
CA LEU A 278 -2.48 -7.06 -2.14
C LEU A 278 -3.08 -5.77 -1.58
N HIS A 279 -2.96 -5.56 -0.26
CA HIS A 279 -3.31 -4.29 0.36
C HIS A 279 -2.32 -3.20 -0.10
N ALA A 280 -2.80 -2.24 -0.88
CA ALA A 280 -1.93 -1.33 -1.62
C ALA A 280 -1.74 0.05 -0.95
N ASP A 281 -2.21 0.24 0.29
CA ASP A 281 -2.03 1.46 1.08
C ASP A 281 -1.49 1.17 2.50
N PRO A 282 -0.19 0.84 2.66
CA PRO A 282 0.42 0.53 3.96
C PRO A 282 0.65 1.78 4.84
N HIS A 283 -0.23 2.79 4.74
CA HIS A 283 -0.14 3.99 5.57
C HIS A 283 -0.44 3.66 7.04
N PRO A 284 0.34 4.18 8.03
CA PRO A 284 0.15 3.87 9.46
C PRO A 284 -1.25 4.18 10.01
N GLY A 285 -2.00 5.07 9.38
CA GLY A 285 -3.39 5.39 9.74
C GLY A 285 -4.37 4.26 9.52
N ASN A 286 -4.03 3.31 8.65
CA ASN A 286 -4.87 2.19 8.26
C ASN A 286 -4.69 0.97 9.18
N PHE A 287 -3.83 1.06 10.18
CA PHE A 287 -3.50 -0.04 11.07
C PHE A 287 -3.66 0.33 12.54
N ARG A 288 -3.98 -0.67 13.35
CA ARG A 288 -4.10 -0.60 14.81
C ARG A 288 -3.27 -1.72 15.45
N LEU A 289 -2.67 -1.43 16.58
CA LEU A 289 -2.07 -2.43 17.45
C LEU A 289 -3.06 -2.77 18.57
N LEU A 290 -3.57 -4.01 18.56
CA LEU A 290 -4.59 -4.48 19.50
C LEU A 290 -3.94 -5.37 20.57
N PRO A 291 -4.33 -5.26 21.86
CA PRO A 291 -3.88 -6.16 22.89
C PRO A 291 -4.49 -7.57 22.76
N GLY A 292 -3.87 -8.57 23.37
CA GLY A 292 -4.37 -9.94 23.43
C GLY A 292 -4.00 -10.75 22.19
N GLY A 293 -2.72 -10.77 21.83
CA GLY A 293 -2.16 -11.65 20.81
C GLY A 293 -2.05 -13.10 21.28
N PRO A 294 -1.47 -13.99 20.46
CA PRO A 294 -1.41 -15.45 20.72
C PRO A 294 -0.63 -15.81 21.99
N ASP A 295 0.36 -15.03 22.39
CA ASP A 295 1.19 -15.28 23.57
C ASP A 295 0.58 -14.72 24.88
N GLY A 296 -0.62 -14.14 24.81
CA GLY A 296 -1.38 -13.70 25.98
C GLY A 296 -1.83 -12.25 25.96
N PRO A 297 -2.34 -11.72 27.10
CA PRO A 297 -2.90 -10.36 27.16
C PRO A 297 -1.87 -9.25 26.93
N ASP A 298 -0.59 -9.54 27.13
CA ASP A 298 0.50 -8.58 26.92
C ASP A 298 1.09 -8.66 25.50
N ASP A 299 0.64 -9.61 24.68
CA ASP A 299 0.98 -9.70 23.26
C ASP A 299 0.01 -8.88 22.40
N TRP A 300 0.38 -8.66 21.14
CA TRP A 300 -0.29 -7.74 20.25
C TRP A 300 -0.70 -8.37 18.92
N ARG A 301 -1.84 -7.92 18.39
CA ARG A 301 -2.35 -8.25 17.06
C ARG A 301 -2.41 -7.02 16.18
N LEU A 302 -2.39 -7.20 14.86
CA LEU A 302 -2.54 -6.12 13.87
C LEU A 302 -3.99 -6.02 13.41
N GLY A 303 -4.63 -4.91 13.69
CA GLY A 303 -5.92 -4.55 13.09
C GLY A 303 -5.71 -3.81 11.76
N VAL A 304 -6.41 -4.23 10.71
CA VAL A 304 -6.35 -3.62 9.38
C VAL A 304 -7.70 -3.02 9.05
N LEU A 305 -7.76 -1.70 8.77
CA LEU A 305 -9.03 -0.94 8.78
C LEU A 305 -9.53 -0.45 7.43
N ASP A 306 -8.66 -0.20 6.45
CA ASP A 306 -9.03 0.45 5.18
C ASP A 306 -8.61 -0.43 4.00
N PHE A 307 -9.58 -0.86 3.19
CA PHE A 307 -9.40 -1.70 2.01
C PHE A 307 -9.80 -0.96 0.72
N GLY A 308 -9.88 0.38 0.77
CA GLY A 308 -10.22 1.21 -0.38
C GLY A 308 -9.19 1.21 -1.51
N THR A 309 -7.99 0.66 -1.25
CA THR A 309 -6.95 0.49 -2.28
C THR A 309 -6.35 -0.90 -2.15
N VAL A 310 -6.75 -1.80 -3.03
CA VAL A 310 -6.20 -3.16 -3.15
C VAL A 310 -5.82 -3.46 -4.60
N ASP A 311 -4.89 -4.40 -4.81
CA ASP A 311 -4.57 -4.94 -6.13
C ASP A 311 -4.92 -6.43 -6.19
N ARG A 312 -5.36 -6.89 -7.35
CA ARG A 312 -5.77 -8.28 -7.56
C ARG A 312 -4.58 -9.09 -8.04
N LEU A 313 -4.15 -10.03 -7.23
CA LEU A 313 -3.08 -10.99 -7.51
C LEU A 313 -3.61 -12.42 -7.30
N PRO A 314 -4.40 -12.96 -8.25
CA PRO A 314 -5.11 -14.24 -8.06
C PRO A 314 -4.20 -15.44 -7.77
N GLY A 315 -2.91 -15.34 -8.08
CA GLY A 315 -1.88 -16.35 -7.78
C GLY A 315 -0.97 -15.96 -6.62
N GLY A 316 -1.33 -14.93 -5.84
CA GLY A 316 -0.42 -14.34 -4.86
C GLY A 316 0.67 -13.48 -5.50
N LEU A 317 1.73 -13.23 -4.76
CA LEU A 317 2.90 -12.52 -5.30
C LEU A 317 3.59 -13.37 -6.37
N PRO A 318 4.10 -12.76 -7.47
CA PRO A 318 4.77 -13.50 -8.53
C PRO A 318 5.99 -14.28 -8.02
N ALA A 319 6.06 -15.59 -8.31
CA ALA A 319 7.16 -16.47 -7.92
C ALA A 319 8.56 -15.97 -8.36
N PRO A 320 8.73 -15.31 -9.52
CA PRO A 320 10.02 -14.74 -9.90
C PRO A 320 10.62 -13.77 -8.86
N ILE A 321 9.79 -13.10 -8.04
CA ILE A 321 10.28 -12.26 -6.94
C ILE A 321 11.02 -13.11 -5.90
N GLY A 322 10.38 -14.19 -5.43
CA GLY A 322 10.98 -15.08 -4.43
C GLY A 322 12.22 -15.79 -4.96
N ILE A 323 12.16 -16.28 -6.20
CA ILE A 323 13.29 -16.92 -6.88
C ILE A 323 14.46 -15.95 -6.99
N SER A 324 14.23 -14.72 -7.46
CA SER A 324 15.27 -13.69 -7.59
C SER A 324 15.90 -13.35 -6.24
N LEU A 325 15.08 -13.18 -5.18
CA LEU A 325 15.59 -12.91 -3.83
C LEU A 325 16.47 -14.06 -3.31
N ARG A 326 16.02 -15.30 -3.46
CA ARG A 326 16.78 -16.49 -3.05
C ARG A 326 18.10 -16.60 -3.79
N MET A 327 18.07 -16.54 -5.15
CA MET A 327 19.29 -16.63 -5.97
C MET A 327 20.29 -15.50 -5.64
N THR A 328 19.77 -14.30 -5.33
CA THR A 328 20.62 -13.18 -4.88
C THR A 328 21.26 -13.48 -3.52
N LEU A 329 20.53 -14.12 -2.59
CA LEU A 329 21.08 -14.55 -1.29
C LEU A 329 22.15 -15.63 -1.45
N ASP A 330 21.98 -16.53 -2.42
CA ASP A 330 22.89 -17.64 -2.71
C ASP A 330 24.11 -17.17 -3.54
N GLY A 331 24.09 -15.94 -4.07
CA GLY A 331 25.18 -15.34 -4.83
C GLY A 331 25.24 -15.79 -6.30
N GLU A 332 24.13 -16.27 -6.87
CA GLU A 332 24.03 -16.81 -8.22
C GLU A 332 23.81 -15.70 -9.26
N ALA A 333 24.85 -14.93 -9.59
CA ALA A 333 24.76 -13.72 -10.39
C ALA A 333 24.17 -13.97 -11.80
N GLU A 334 24.61 -15.01 -12.51
CA GLU A 334 24.12 -15.34 -13.85
C GLU A 334 22.65 -15.71 -13.83
N THR A 335 22.22 -16.55 -12.88
CA THR A 335 20.82 -16.99 -12.75
C THR A 335 19.90 -15.81 -12.43
N VAL A 336 20.32 -14.92 -11.54
CA VAL A 336 19.60 -13.67 -11.22
C VAL A 336 19.47 -12.80 -12.48
N TYR A 337 20.56 -12.62 -13.22
CA TYR A 337 20.55 -11.81 -14.43
C TYR A 337 19.64 -12.39 -15.51
N GLU A 338 19.69 -13.70 -15.77
CA GLU A 338 18.82 -14.39 -16.73
C GLU A 338 17.33 -14.23 -16.34
N LEU A 339 17.01 -14.41 -15.07
CA LEU A 339 15.64 -14.23 -14.58
C LEU A 339 15.16 -12.78 -14.76
N LEU A 340 15.99 -11.79 -14.43
CA LEU A 340 15.63 -10.38 -14.61
C LEU A 340 15.44 -10.01 -16.10
N CYS A 341 16.20 -10.64 -17.02
CA CYS A 341 16.00 -10.50 -18.45
C CYS A 341 14.66 -11.11 -18.88
N ALA A 342 14.34 -12.33 -18.44
CA ALA A 342 13.12 -13.04 -18.76
C ALA A 342 11.87 -12.28 -18.30
N GLU A 343 11.92 -11.67 -17.11
CA GLU A 343 10.83 -10.86 -16.54
C GLU A 343 10.77 -9.42 -17.08
N GLY A 344 11.71 -9.01 -17.94
CA GLY A 344 11.72 -7.70 -18.58
C GLY A 344 12.29 -6.56 -17.72
N PHE A 345 12.97 -6.87 -16.62
CA PHE A 345 13.69 -5.86 -15.82
C PHE A 345 14.94 -5.35 -16.54
N VAL A 346 15.50 -6.15 -17.45
CA VAL A 346 16.57 -5.74 -18.37
C VAL A 346 16.02 -5.79 -19.80
N LYS A 347 16.17 -4.69 -20.55
CA LYS A 347 15.73 -4.64 -21.94
C LYS A 347 16.66 -5.46 -22.83
N GLU A 348 16.12 -6.16 -23.83
CA GLU A 348 16.88 -7.01 -24.77
C GLU A 348 18.10 -6.35 -25.43
N ALA A 349 18.08 -5.03 -25.59
CA ALA A 349 19.16 -4.27 -26.21
C ALA A 349 20.29 -3.88 -25.23
N ILE A 350 20.20 -4.27 -23.95
CA ILE A 350 21.13 -3.88 -22.89
C ILE A 350 21.78 -5.15 -22.33
N GLU A 351 23.10 -5.22 -22.44
CA GLU A 351 23.91 -6.23 -21.74
C GLU A 351 24.45 -5.60 -20.45
N LEU A 352 24.23 -6.28 -19.31
CA LEU A 352 24.77 -5.89 -18.01
C LEU A 352 25.69 -7.00 -17.51
N ASP A 353 26.66 -6.60 -16.72
CA ASP A 353 27.50 -7.53 -15.98
C ASP A 353 26.66 -8.18 -14.85
N PRO A 354 26.49 -9.52 -14.82
CA PRO A 354 25.72 -10.21 -13.79
C PRO A 354 26.22 -9.92 -12.37
N ASP A 355 27.54 -9.83 -12.15
CA ASP A 355 28.11 -9.49 -10.86
C ASP A 355 27.72 -8.06 -10.42
N ALA A 356 27.71 -7.11 -11.36
CA ALA A 356 27.26 -5.75 -11.06
C ALA A 356 25.76 -5.68 -10.72
N VAL A 357 24.93 -6.53 -11.33
CA VAL A 357 23.50 -6.66 -10.99
C VAL A 357 23.34 -7.24 -9.59
N LEU A 358 24.08 -8.28 -9.27
CA LEU A 358 24.10 -8.88 -7.93
C LEU A 358 24.51 -7.86 -6.87
N ASP A 359 25.60 -7.12 -7.08
CA ASP A 359 26.09 -6.06 -6.19
C ASP A 359 25.05 -4.91 -6.00
N TYR A 360 24.25 -4.64 -7.02
CA TYR A 360 23.16 -3.68 -6.94
C TYR A 360 22.04 -4.15 -6.00
N LEU A 361 21.68 -5.44 -6.07
CA LEU A 361 20.56 -6.01 -5.31
C LEU A 361 20.92 -6.35 -3.86
N LEU A 362 22.15 -6.81 -3.60
CA LEU A 362 22.60 -7.28 -2.27
C LEU A 362 22.27 -6.32 -1.11
N PRO A 363 22.50 -5.00 -1.20
CA PRO A 363 22.13 -4.08 -0.11
C PRO A 363 20.61 -3.90 0.07
N ILE A 364 19.82 -4.16 -0.97
CA ILE A 364 18.35 -4.07 -0.90
C ILE A 364 17.79 -5.25 -0.13
N ILE A 365 18.39 -6.43 -0.31
CA ILE A 365 17.97 -7.67 0.34
C ILE A 365 18.69 -7.93 1.68
N GLU A 366 19.51 -7.00 2.15
CA GLU A 366 20.18 -7.10 3.45
C GLU A 366 19.27 -7.55 4.59
N PRO A 367 18.00 -7.05 4.70
CA PRO A 367 17.06 -7.50 5.72
C PRO A 367 16.75 -9.00 5.71
N ALA A 368 16.84 -9.66 4.55
CA ALA A 368 16.60 -11.09 4.41
C ALA A 368 17.84 -11.96 4.65
N ARG A 369 19.03 -11.34 4.78
CA ARG A 369 20.32 -12.07 4.98
C ARG A 369 20.55 -12.47 6.42
N VAL A 370 19.90 -11.81 7.36
CA VAL A 370 20.09 -12.00 8.80
C VAL A 370 18.84 -12.59 9.44
N GLU A 371 18.98 -13.20 10.60
CA GLU A 371 17.83 -13.77 11.35
C GLU A 371 16.84 -12.68 11.75
N ALA A 372 17.32 -11.55 12.25
CA ALA A 372 16.51 -10.38 12.58
C ALA A 372 17.22 -9.11 12.12
N PHE A 373 16.47 -8.21 11.48
CA PHE A 373 16.99 -6.94 10.95
C PHE A 373 16.26 -5.76 11.56
N THR A 374 17.03 -4.77 12.04
CA THR A 374 16.45 -3.52 12.55
C THR A 374 16.34 -2.49 11.44
N PHE A 375 15.12 -2.23 11.00
CA PHE A 375 14.84 -1.19 10.01
C PHE A 375 15.01 0.18 10.64
N THR A 376 15.91 1.00 10.08
CA THR A 376 16.18 2.34 10.60
C THR A 376 16.08 3.40 9.51
N ARG A 377 15.74 4.64 9.90
CA ARG A 377 15.78 5.78 8.98
C ARG A 377 17.17 6.01 8.40
N SER A 378 18.24 5.74 9.15
CA SER A 378 19.62 5.86 8.68
C SER A 378 19.93 4.84 7.57
N TRP A 379 19.50 3.61 7.73
CA TRP A 379 19.63 2.58 6.69
C TRP A 379 18.86 2.98 5.42
N MET A 380 17.59 3.37 5.54
CA MET A 380 16.80 3.82 4.39
C MET A 380 17.46 5.01 3.66
N ARG A 381 17.98 5.99 4.40
CA ARG A 381 18.72 7.12 3.81
C ARG A 381 19.99 6.66 3.09
N SER A 382 20.72 5.70 3.63
CA SER A 382 21.92 5.16 2.97
C SER A 382 21.57 4.47 1.64
N GLN A 383 20.48 3.70 1.60
CA GLN A 383 19.99 3.09 0.36
C GLN A 383 19.54 4.15 -0.65
N ALA A 384 18.75 5.13 -0.21
CA ALA A 384 18.31 6.24 -1.07
C ALA A 384 19.51 7.05 -1.63
N ALA A 385 20.51 7.35 -0.80
CA ALA A 385 21.71 8.06 -1.23
C ALA A 385 22.54 7.24 -2.25
N ARG A 386 22.67 5.92 -2.04
CA ARG A 386 23.36 5.02 -2.95
C ARG A 386 22.74 5.02 -4.35
N ILE A 387 21.40 5.00 -4.42
CA ILE A 387 20.66 4.98 -5.68
C ILE A 387 20.58 6.37 -6.31
N ALA A 388 20.60 7.44 -5.53
CA ALA A 388 20.43 8.82 -6.01
C ALA A 388 21.77 9.52 -6.38
N ASP A 389 22.93 9.04 -5.93
CA ASP A 389 24.23 9.66 -6.28
C ASP A 389 24.63 9.34 -7.73
N PRO A 390 24.69 10.34 -8.63
CA PRO A 390 25.07 10.13 -10.03
C PRO A 390 26.47 9.50 -10.23
N ARG A 391 27.32 9.50 -9.21
CA ARG A 391 28.67 8.94 -9.24
C ARG A 391 28.70 7.49 -8.80
N SER A 392 27.65 6.99 -8.15
CA SER A 392 27.60 5.62 -7.65
C SER A 392 27.42 4.62 -8.81
N PRO A 393 28.02 3.43 -8.72
CA PRO A 393 27.73 2.34 -9.66
C PRO A 393 26.25 1.97 -9.67
N ALA A 394 25.58 2.00 -8.50
CA ALA A 394 24.16 1.70 -8.36
C ALA A 394 23.26 2.66 -9.15
N TYR A 395 23.55 3.97 -9.16
CA TYR A 395 22.82 4.92 -9.99
C TYR A 395 22.99 4.61 -11.49
N GLN A 396 24.22 4.33 -11.92
CA GLN A 396 24.49 4.05 -13.34
C GLN A 396 23.81 2.78 -13.82
N LEU A 397 23.83 1.74 -13.00
CA LEU A 397 23.14 0.48 -13.29
C LEU A 397 21.62 0.65 -13.23
N GLY A 398 21.08 1.30 -12.18
CA GLY A 398 19.65 1.52 -12.00
C GLY A 398 19.00 2.26 -13.18
N LYS A 399 19.73 3.14 -13.89
CA LYS A 399 19.25 3.79 -15.12
C LYS A 399 19.07 2.84 -16.31
N GLN A 400 19.70 1.69 -16.28
CA GLN A 400 19.65 0.68 -17.34
C GLN A 400 18.59 -0.39 -17.03
N LEU A 401 18.18 -0.48 -15.77
CA LEU A 401 17.08 -1.34 -15.36
C LEU A 401 15.73 -0.72 -15.75
N ASN A 402 14.75 -1.58 -15.99
CA ASN A 402 13.36 -1.25 -16.24
C ASN A 402 12.52 -1.83 -15.10
N LEU A 403 11.40 -1.21 -14.79
CA LEU A 403 10.41 -1.79 -13.88
C LEU A 403 9.18 -2.15 -14.71
N PRO A 404 8.94 -3.45 -14.96
CA PRO A 404 7.79 -3.88 -15.75
C PRO A 404 6.47 -3.47 -15.07
N PRO A 405 5.43 -3.11 -15.84
CA PRO A 405 4.16 -2.65 -15.28
C PRO A 405 3.53 -3.59 -14.26
N ALA A 406 3.63 -4.91 -14.47
CA ALA A 406 3.12 -5.93 -13.55
C ALA A 406 3.74 -5.87 -12.15
N TYR A 407 4.96 -5.36 -12.01
CA TYR A 407 5.68 -5.26 -10.75
C TYR A 407 5.62 -3.87 -10.10
N LEU A 408 5.13 -2.87 -10.83
CA LEU A 408 5.17 -1.47 -10.38
C LEU A 408 4.46 -1.27 -9.04
N LEU A 409 3.25 -1.80 -8.89
CA LEU A 409 2.48 -1.65 -7.67
C LEU A 409 3.07 -2.44 -6.52
N ILE A 410 3.47 -3.69 -6.77
CA ILE A 410 4.13 -4.54 -5.76
C ILE A 410 5.37 -3.84 -5.22
N HIS A 411 6.22 -3.33 -6.11
CA HIS A 411 7.42 -2.58 -5.74
C HIS A 411 7.09 -1.34 -4.89
N ARG A 412 6.08 -0.56 -5.29
CA ARG A 412 5.62 0.61 -4.54
C ARG A 412 5.16 0.24 -3.14
N VAL A 413 4.32 -0.79 -3.01
CA VAL A 413 3.77 -1.25 -1.72
C VAL A 413 4.89 -1.76 -0.82
N THR A 414 5.81 -2.55 -1.36
CA THR A 414 6.97 -3.07 -0.61
C THR A 414 7.84 -1.92 -0.10
N LEU A 415 8.20 -0.95 -0.94
CA LEU A 415 8.97 0.21 -0.51
C LEU A 415 8.23 1.04 0.54
N SER A 416 6.92 1.19 0.39
CA SER A 416 6.09 1.92 1.35
C SER A 416 6.07 1.21 2.71
N THR A 417 5.90 -0.11 2.73
CA THR A 417 5.95 -0.91 3.95
C THR A 417 7.32 -0.83 4.62
N ILE A 418 8.41 -0.97 3.86
CA ILE A 418 9.77 -0.78 4.38
C ILE A 418 9.94 0.62 4.98
N GLY A 419 9.35 1.65 4.35
CA GLY A 419 9.32 3.01 4.89
C GLY A 419 8.67 3.08 6.26
N VAL A 420 7.53 2.41 6.46
CA VAL A 420 6.84 2.33 7.76
C VAL A 420 7.66 1.53 8.79
N LEU A 421 8.27 0.42 8.40
CA LEU A 421 9.19 -0.35 9.27
C LEU A 421 10.36 0.53 9.75
N CYS A 422 10.91 1.36 8.86
CA CYS A 422 11.96 2.33 9.22
C CYS A 422 11.46 3.47 10.13
N GLN A 423 10.19 3.87 10.00
CA GLN A 423 9.57 4.85 10.91
C GLN A 423 9.37 4.26 12.30
N LEU A 424 8.92 3.03 12.38
CA LEU A 424 8.83 2.26 13.64
C LEU A 424 10.20 2.05 14.29
N GLY A 425 11.27 1.95 13.50
CA GLY A 425 12.58 1.49 13.99
C GLY A 425 12.51 0.03 14.45
N ALA A 426 11.71 -0.76 13.76
CA ALA A 426 11.34 -2.12 14.16
C ALA A 426 12.44 -3.13 13.82
N THR A 427 12.64 -4.10 14.70
CA THR A 427 13.42 -5.30 14.45
C THR A 427 12.49 -6.42 13.99
N VAL A 428 12.71 -6.95 12.79
CA VAL A 428 11.82 -7.88 12.10
C VAL A 428 12.61 -9.11 11.61
N ARG A 429 12.02 -10.29 11.73
CA ARG A 429 12.51 -11.55 11.16
C ARG A 429 11.95 -11.74 9.75
N LEU A 430 12.36 -10.86 8.85
CA LEU A 430 11.81 -10.80 7.50
C LEU A 430 11.98 -12.11 6.73
N ARG A 431 13.10 -12.80 6.94
CA ARG A 431 13.41 -14.07 6.26
C ARG A 431 12.37 -15.17 6.54
N GLU A 432 11.85 -15.24 7.76
CA GLU A 432 10.81 -16.19 8.16
C GLU A 432 9.53 -15.93 7.35
N GLU A 433 9.10 -14.68 7.23
CA GLU A 433 7.90 -14.30 6.46
C GLU A 433 8.06 -14.59 4.96
N LEU A 434 9.27 -14.37 4.40
CA LEU A 434 9.56 -14.69 3.01
C LEU A 434 9.52 -16.21 2.76
N GLN A 435 10.02 -17.01 3.72
CA GLN A 435 10.01 -18.47 3.61
C GLN A 435 8.60 -19.06 3.69
N GLU A 436 7.75 -18.46 4.51
CA GLU A 436 6.38 -18.95 4.73
C GLU A 436 5.43 -18.50 3.61
N TRP A 437 5.55 -17.25 3.11
CA TRP A 437 4.52 -16.64 2.31
C TRP A 437 4.92 -16.26 0.89
N LEU A 438 6.22 -16.18 0.57
CA LEU A 438 6.64 -15.70 -0.76
C LEU A 438 6.88 -16.86 -1.72
N PRO A 439 6.06 -17.04 -2.77
CA PRO A 439 6.25 -18.10 -3.75
C PRO A 439 7.66 -18.06 -4.38
N GLY A 440 8.28 -19.22 -4.52
CA GLY A 440 9.60 -19.38 -5.14
C GLY A 440 10.78 -18.99 -4.24
N PHE A 441 10.55 -18.47 -3.02
CA PHE A 441 11.64 -18.16 -2.08
C PHE A 441 12.25 -19.44 -1.48
N VAL A 442 11.40 -20.44 -1.17
CA VAL A 442 11.84 -21.81 -0.83
C VAL A 442 11.74 -22.65 -2.09
N PRO A 443 12.73 -23.51 -2.41
CA PRO A 443 12.62 -24.46 -3.51
C PRO A 443 11.40 -25.36 -3.28
N ASP A 444 10.64 -25.62 -4.34
CA ASP A 444 9.66 -26.70 -4.31
C ASP A 444 10.42 -27.99 -4.00
N LEU A 445 10.05 -28.67 -2.92
CA LEU A 445 10.54 -30.02 -2.69
C LEU A 445 10.14 -30.88 -3.87
N PRO A 446 11.03 -31.69 -4.46
CA PRO A 446 10.60 -32.65 -5.47
C PRO A 446 9.45 -33.45 -4.87
N GLU A 447 8.33 -33.56 -5.59
CA GLU A 447 7.27 -34.46 -5.22
C GLU A 447 7.92 -35.83 -4.99
N ASP A 448 7.82 -36.35 -3.78
CA ASP A 448 8.29 -37.69 -3.45
C ASP A 448 7.55 -38.66 -4.38
N ASP A 449 8.27 -39.20 -5.39
CA ASP A 449 7.82 -40.28 -6.24
C ASP A 449 7.64 -41.59 -5.41
N THR A 450 6.81 -41.52 -4.34
CA THR A 450 6.55 -42.68 -3.47
C THR A 450 5.44 -43.58 -3.98
N ASP A 451 4.92 -43.38 -5.20
CA ASP A 451 3.86 -44.20 -5.75
C ASP A 451 4.29 -45.32 -6.74
N GLU A 452 5.61 -45.50 -7.01
CA GLU A 452 6.05 -46.56 -7.96
C GLU A 452 6.60 -47.85 -7.34
N GLU A 453 6.83 -47.98 -6.02
CA GLU A 453 7.36 -49.22 -5.43
C GLU A 453 6.33 -50.17 -4.82
N GLU A 454 5.05 -49.83 -4.68
CA GLU A 454 4.02 -50.81 -4.20
C GLU A 454 3.41 -51.66 -5.27
N SER A 455 3.67 -51.48 -6.57
CA SER A 455 3.12 -52.27 -7.67
C SER A 455 3.93 -53.51 -8.04
N ALA A 456 5.12 -53.73 -7.48
CA ALA A 456 6.01 -54.83 -7.89
C ALA A 456 6.05 -56.04 -6.93
N ALA A 457 5.39 -55.99 -5.77
CA ALA A 457 5.47 -57.09 -4.77
C ALA A 457 4.25 -57.99 -4.64
N GLY A 458 3.22 -57.85 -5.50
CA GLY A 458 1.91 -58.55 -5.38
C GLY A 458 1.55 -59.59 -6.45
N ALA A 459 2.50 -60.07 -7.27
CA ALA A 459 2.21 -61.05 -8.30
C ALA A 459 2.81 -62.43 -8.00
N ARG A 460 2.26 -63.18 -7.06
CA ARG A 460 2.33 -64.66 -7.05
C ARG A 460 1.13 -65.26 -6.31
N THR A 461 0.40 -66.11 -7.12
CA THR A 461 -0.49 -67.24 -6.70
C THR A 461 -1.93 -66.89 -6.23
N ARG A 462 -2.97 -67.13 -6.97
CA ARG A 462 -3.59 -68.44 -7.31
C ARG A 462 -4.80 -68.25 -8.25
N CYS A 463 -4.89 -69.14 -9.22
CA CYS A 463 -6.06 -69.43 -10.00
C CYS A 463 -7.22 -69.99 -9.18
N ALA A 464 -8.44 -69.56 -9.46
CA ALA A 464 -9.65 -70.39 -9.56
C ALA A 464 -10.83 -69.55 -10.10
N CYS A 465 -11.27 -69.87 -11.29
CA CYS A 465 -12.59 -69.57 -11.90
C CYS A 465 -13.64 -70.56 -11.39
N PRO A 466 -14.93 -70.52 -11.81
CA PRO A 466 -15.89 -69.43 -11.95
C PRO A 466 -17.25 -69.78 -11.31
N VAL A 467 -18.21 -68.87 -11.15
CA VAL A 467 -19.67 -69.19 -11.32
C VAL A 467 -20.44 -67.92 -11.73
N VAL A 468 -21.09 -68.09 -12.84
CA VAL A 468 -22.09 -67.27 -13.51
C VAL A 468 -23.34 -67.07 -12.63
N ARG A 469 -23.92 -65.89 -12.67
CA ARG A 469 -25.38 -65.65 -12.78
C ARG A 469 -25.71 -64.17 -13.05
N SER A 470 -26.44 -63.98 -14.12
CA SER A 470 -27.05 -62.75 -14.63
C SER A 470 -28.48 -62.53 -14.04
N PRO A 471 -29.20 -61.43 -14.47
CA PRO A 471 -29.86 -60.47 -13.62
C PRO A 471 -31.38 -60.65 -13.49
N PRO A 472 -32.13 -59.71 -12.91
CA PRO A 472 -33.10 -58.99 -13.73
C PRO A 472 -33.28 -57.49 -13.33
N SER A 473 -33.28 -56.60 -14.28
CA SER A 473 -34.37 -55.83 -14.90
C SER A 473 -35.41 -55.15 -13.97
N GLY A 474 -35.61 -53.91 -14.26
CA GLY A 474 -36.77 -53.05 -13.91
C GLY A 474 -36.32 -51.78 -13.15
N GLY A 475 -36.60 -50.60 -13.55
CA GLY A 475 -37.53 -50.01 -14.48
C GLY A 475 -38.12 -48.75 -13.84
N ALA A 476 -38.21 -47.69 -14.61
CA ALA A 476 -39.06 -46.50 -14.41
C ALA A 476 -38.58 -45.43 -13.40
N SER A 477 -38.24 -44.27 -13.80
CA SER A 477 -39.01 -43.18 -14.47
C SER A 477 -39.56 -42.09 -13.52
N CYS A 478 -39.30 -40.86 -13.90
CA CYS A 478 -40.03 -39.59 -13.70
C CYS A 478 -39.86 -38.82 -12.39
N ALA A 479 -39.26 -37.72 -12.55
CA ALA A 479 -39.84 -36.35 -12.62
C ALA A 479 -40.48 -35.81 -11.31
N ILE A 480 -39.98 -34.80 -10.75
CA ILE A 480 -40.36 -33.36 -10.82
C ILE A 480 -39.21 -32.57 -10.21
#